data_e5ed168b7f427a990f09134de70a3010
#
_entry.id   e5ed168b7f427a990f09134de70a3010
#
_cell.length_a   1.000
_cell.length_b   1.000
_cell.length_c   1.000
_cell.angle_alpha   90.00
_cell.angle_beta   90.00
_cell.angle_gamma   90.00
#
_symmetry.space_group_name_H-M   'P 1'
#
loop_
_entity.id
_entity.type
_entity.pdbx_description
1 polymer ?
#
loop_
_entity_poly.entity_id
_entity_poly.type
_entity_poly.pdbx_seq_one_letter_code
_entity_poly.pdbx_strand_id
1 'polypeptide(L)'
;MKKIEPKEIQDNAVQLIGDDWMLVTAGSPEHFNMMTASWGGLGFMWKKPVAFVVIRPQRHTFRFIEAGDELTLSFFSHEYHKALTVCGTTSGRDTDKVAASGLTPYVTENGNVSFTEARLVLECRKPVSYTHLRAH
;
A
#
# COMPACT_ATOMS: atom_id res chain seq x y z
N MET A 1 -8.59 11.89 9.53
CA MET A 1 -8.93 10.45 9.47
C MET A 1 -8.93 9.88 10.89
N LYS A 2 -9.93 9.10 11.21
CA LYS A 2 -10.06 8.51 12.54
C LYS A 2 -9.08 7.35 12.73
N LYS A 3 -8.37 7.34 13.85
CA LYS A 3 -7.47 6.25 14.20
C LYS A 3 -8.27 5.11 14.86
N ILE A 4 -8.05 3.88 14.40
CA ILE A 4 -8.72 2.70 14.95
C ILE A 4 -7.68 1.59 15.20
N GLU A 5 -8.07 0.60 15.99
CA GLU A 5 -7.27 -0.61 16.17
C GLU A 5 -7.50 -1.58 15.01
N PRO A 6 -6.48 -2.36 14.62
CA PRO A 6 -6.64 -3.29 13.49
C PRO A 6 -7.83 -4.24 13.61
N LYS A 7 -8.16 -4.70 14.81
CA LYS A 7 -9.30 -5.61 15.00
C LYS A 7 -10.65 -4.95 14.83
N GLU A 8 -10.70 -3.62 14.71
CA GLU A 8 -11.94 -2.89 14.43
C GLU A 8 -12.25 -2.83 12.93
N ILE A 9 -11.35 -3.31 12.09
CA ILE A 9 -11.60 -3.40 10.65
C ILE A 9 -12.66 -4.47 10.43
N GLN A 10 -13.78 -4.08 9.82
CA GLN A 10 -14.92 -4.98 9.60
C GLN A 10 -15.05 -5.44 8.15
N ASP A 11 -14.18 -4.99 7.28
CA ASP A 11 -14.20 -5.36 5.88
C ASP A 11 -13.92 -6.85 5.71
N ASN A 12 -14.52 -7.45 4.71
CA ASN A 12 -14.15 -8.78 4.28
C ASN A 12 -12.77 -8.68 3.62
N ALA A 13 -11.76 -9.32 4.20
CA ALA A 13 -10.38 -9.18 3.73
C ALA A 13 -10.19 -9.66 2.29
N VAL A 14 -10.92 -10.68 1.89
CA VAL A 14 -10.81 -11.21 0.53
C VAL A 14 -11.31 -10.19 -0.48
N GLN A 15 -12.46 -9.57 -0.20
CA GLN A 15 -13.01 -8.52 -1.06
C GLN A 15 -12.15 -7.27 -1.04
N LEU A 16 -11.70 -6.86 0.15
CA LEU A 16 -10.90 -5.65 0.32
C LEU A 16 -9.62 -5.70 -0.52
N ILE A 17 -8.97 -6.84 -0.54
CA ILE A 17 -7.70 -7.02 -1.24
C ILE A 17 -7.94 -7.45 -2.70
N GLY A 18 -8.79 -8.43 -2.92
CA GLY A 18 -9.00 -9.02 -4.25
C GLY A 18 -9.82 -8.15 -5.18
N ASP A 19 -10.86 -7.49 -4.66
CA ASP A 19 -11.79 -6.72 -5.48
C ASP A 19 -11.56 -5.22 -5.38
N ASP A 20 -11.36 -4.69 -4.17
CA ASP A 20 -11.16 -3.25 -3.99
C ASP A 20 -9.73 -2.83 -4.28
N TRP A 21 -8.77 -3.73 -4.10
CA TRP A 21 -7.34 -3.54 -4.27
C TRP A 21 -6.75 -2.60 -3.22
N MET A 22 -5.43 -2.61 -3.12
CA MET A 22 -4.72 -1.72 -2.23
C MET A 22 -3.68 -0.92 -3.01
N LEU A 23 -3.44 0.30 -2.55
CA LEU A 23 -2.36 1.12 -3.05
C LEU A 23 -1.21 1.02 -2.05
N VAL A 24 -0.11 0.42 -2.49
CA VAL A 24 1.10 0.25 -1.68
C VAL A 24 1.98 1.46 -1.92
N THR A 25 2.31 2.19 -0.85
CA THR A 25 3.13 3.40 -0.95
C THR A 25 4.31 3.29 -0.01
N ALA A 26 5.50 3.60 -0.52
CA ALA A 26 6.74 3.55 0.25
C ALA A 26 7.66 4.68 -0.16
N GLY A 27 8.57 5.06 0.74
CA GLY A 27 9.50 6.16 0.54
C GLY A 27 9.25 7.27 1.53
N SER A 28 9.90 8.41 1.30
CA SER A 28 9.76 9.60 2.13
C SER A 28 8.75 10.56 1.50
N PRO A 29 8.27 11.55 2.25
CA PRO A 29 7.39 12.57 1.66
C PRO A 29 8.00 13.29 0.45
N GLU A 30 9.33 13.42 0.41
CA GLU A 30 10.03 14.09 -0.67
C GLU A 30 10.28 13.16 -1.86
N HIS A 31 10.30 11.85 -1.62
CA HIS A 31 10.62 10.88 -2.65
C HIS A 31 9.95 9.55 -2.35
N PHE A 32 8.80 9.33 -2.94
CA PHE A 32 8.00 8.13 -2.73
C PHE A 32 7.48 7.58 -4.05
N ASN A 33 7.03 6.35 -4.00
CA ASN A 33 6.32 5.74 -5.13
C ASN A 33 5.19 4.87 -4.61
N MET A 34 4.22 4.60 -5.46
CA MET A 34 3.09 3.76 -5.12
C MET A 34 2.73 2.84 -6.28
N MET A 35 2.09 1.73 -5.96
CA MET A 35 1.59 0.78 -6.94
C MET A 35 0.35 0.09 -6.41
N THR A 36 -0.53 -0.30 -7.32
CA THR A 36 -1.70 -1.09 -6.97
C THR A 36 -1.32 -2.56 -6.84
N ALA A 37 -1.82 -3.19 -5.79
CA ALA A 37 -1.63 -4.62 -5.53
C ALA A 37 -2.96 -5.25 -5.13
N SER A 38 -3.14 -6.50 -5.50
CA SER A 38 -4.34 -7.26 -5.15
C SER A 38 -4.02 -8.65 -4.60
N TRP A 39 -2.77 -8.88 -4.22
CA TRP A 39 -2.32 -10.14 -3.65
C TRP A 39 -1.78 -9.89 -2.25
N GLY A 40 -2.39 -10.54 -1.27
CA GLY A 40 -1.96 -10.39 0.10
C GLY A 40 -3.02 -10.85 1.08
N GLY A 41 -2.89 -10.43 2.32
CA GLY A 41 -3.84 -10.79 3.34
C GLY A 41 -3.65 -10.00 4.62
N LEU A 42 -4.63 -10.15 5.51
CA LEU A 42 -4.60 -9.62 6.87
C LEU A 42 -4.63 -10.80 7.82
N GLY A 43 -3.85 -10.74 8.87
CA GLY A 43 -3.81 -11.85 9.81
C GLY A 43 -3.23 -11.48 11.15
N PHE A 44 -2.78 -12.51 11.87
CA PHE A 44 -2.24 -12.34 13.21
C PHE A 44 -1.03 -13.27 13.35
N MET A 45 0.13 -12.70 13.66
CA MET A 45 1.37 -13.45 13.77
C MET A 45 2.30 -12.72 14.73
N TRP A 46 3.10 -13.49 15.48
CA TRP A 46 4.00 -12.95 16.50
C TRP A 46 3.26 -12.08 17.52
N LYS A 47 2.04 -12.51 17.88
CA LYS A 47 1.17 -11.79 18.82
C LYS A 47 0.82 -10.38 18.37
N LYS A 48 0.72 -10.17 17.08
CA LYS A 48 0.41 -8.86 16.48
C LYS A 48 -0.49 -9.01 15.26
N PRO A 49 -1.33 -8.00 15.01
CA PRO A 49 -1.98 -7.90 13.70
C PRO A 49 -0.92 -7.68 12.63
N VAL A 50 -1.03 -8.40 11.54
CA VAL A 50 -0.11 -8.27 10.43
C VAL A 50 -0.86 -8.14 9.12
N ALA A 51 -0.22 -7.48 8.17
CA ALA A 51 -0.64 -7.49 6.78
C ALA A 51 0.53 -8.06 5.97
N PHE A 52 0.24 -8.80 4.91
CA PHE A 52 1.26 -9.16 3.96
C PHE A 52 0.79 -8.79 2.57
N VAL A 53 1.73 -8.44 1.72
CA VAL A 53 1.47 -8.04 0.35
C VAL A 53 2.56 -8.63 -0.52
N VAL A 54 2.15 -9.15 -1.69
CA VAL A 54 3.09 -9.73 -2.64
C VAL A 54 3.45 -8.67 -3.66
N ILE A 55 4.74 -8.34 -3.72
CA ILE A 55 5.24 -7.32 -4.64
C ILE A 55 6.35 -7.94 -5.47
N ARG A 56 6.19 -7.93 -6.79
CA ARG A 56 7.20 -8.49 -7.67
C ARG A 56 8.42 -7.58 -7.72
N PRO A 57 9.64 -8.17 -7.69
CA PRO A 57 10.88 -7.38 -7.61
C PRO A 57 11.09 -6.40 -8.76
N GLN A 58 10.51 -6.65 -9.91
CA GLN A 58 10.66 -5.77 -11.07
C GLN A 58 9.82 -4.49 -10.96
N ARG A 59 8.89 -4.40 -10.01
CA ARG A 59 8.11 -3.19 -9.81
C ARG A 59 9.00 -2.10 -9.20
N HIS A 60 8.83 -0.88 -9.68
CA HIS A 60 9.64 0.25 -9.19
C HIS A 60 9.47 0.49 -7.69
N THR A 61 8.25 0.35 -7.18
CA THR A 61 7.95 0.52 -5.75
C THR A 61 8.72 -0.45 -4.88
N PHE A 62 9.11 -1.62 -5.39
CA PHE A 62 9.85 -2.62 -4.64
C PHE A 62 11.14 -2.04 -4.05
N ARG A 63 11.83 -1.19 -4.80
CA ARG A 63 13.08 -0.56 -4.33
C ARG A 63 12.84 0.38 -3.16
N PHE A 64 11.71 1.07 -3.17
CA PHE A 64 11.34 1.98 -2.08
C PHE A 64 11.03 1.18 -0.82
N ILE A 65 10.38 0.02 -0.96
CA ILE A 65 10.08 -0.86 0.16
C ILE A 65 11.35 -1.43 0.76
N GLU A 66 12.28 -1.87 -0.08
CA GLU A 66 13.55 -2.41 0.41
C GLU A 66 14.39 -1.38 1.14
N ALA A 67 14.37 -0.15 0.67
CA ALA A 67 15.20 0.91 1.23
C ALA A 67 14.68 1.43 2.57
N GLY A 68 13.41 1.22 2.88
CA GLY A 68 12.77 1.76 4.08
C GLY A 68 12.28 0.67 5.03
N ASP A 69 11.76 1.12 6.17
CA ASP A 69 11.25 0.22 7.20
C ASP A 69 9.73 0.23 7.28
N GLU A 70 9.09 1.23 6.69
CA GLU A 70 7.63 1.40 6.78
C GLU A 70 7.03 1.63 5.42
N LEU A 71 5.75 1.30 5.33
CA LEU A 71 4.97 1.51 4.11
C LEU A 71 3.52 1.69 4.50
N THR A 72 2.70 2.19 3.58
CA THR A 72 1.26 2.26 3.77
C THR A 72 0.54 1.39 2.77
N LEU A 73 -0.57 0.82 3.22
CA LEU A 73 -1.54 0.15 2.37
C LEU A 73 -2.82 0.96 2.46
N SER A 74 -3.22 1.56 1.35
CA SER A 74 -4.38 2.45 1.31
C SER A 74 -5.49 1.83 0.49
N PHE A 75 -6.72 1.91 0.99
CA PHE A 75 -7.90 1.34 0.35
C PHE A 75 -8.89 2.43 0.04
N PHE A 76 -9.57 2.32 -1.09
CA PHE A 76 -10.43 3.36 -1.64
C PHE A 76 -11.80 2.78 -1.99
N SER A 77 -12.79 3.66 -2.14
CA SER A 77 -14.08 3.24 -2.69
C SER A 77 -13.97 3.06 -4.21
N HIS A 78 -14.95 2.40 -4.81
CA HIS A 78 -14.92 2.02 -6.22
C HIS A 78 -14.78 3.18 -7.19
N GLU A 79 -15.17 4.37 -6.80
CA GLU A 79 -15.03 5.55 -7.67
C GLU A 79 -13.58 5.86 -8.01
N TYR A 80 -12.63 5.32 -7.25
CA TYR A 80 -11.21 5.53 -7.48
C TYR A 80 -10.52 4.38 -8.23
N HIS A 81 -11.28 3.40 -8.75
CA HIS A 81 -10.68 2.27 -9.47
C HIS A 81 -9.86 2.69 -10.69
N LYS A 82 -10.27 3.74 -11.37
CA LYS A 82 -9.47 4.27 -12.49
C LYS A 82 -8.11 4.75 -12.02
N ALA A 83 -8.06 5.46 -10.90
CA ALA A 83 -6.80 5.93 -10.33
C ALA A 83 -5.90 4.75 -9.94
N LEU A 84 -6.49 3.72 -9.33
CA LEU A 84 -5.75 2.52 -8.96
C LEU A 84 -5.24 1.76 -10.18
N THR A 85 -6.01 1.73 -11.26
CA THR A 85 -5.58 1.10 -12.51
C THR A 85 -4.34 1.82 -13.07
N VAL A 86 -4.35 3.14 -13.07
CA VAL A 86 -3.20 3.94 -13.51
C VAL A 86 -1.97 3.59 -12.67
N CYS A 87 -2.12 3.56 -11.36
CA CYS A 87 -1.00 3.26 -10.45
C CYS A 87 -0.48 1.83 -10.62
N GLY A 88 -1.31 0.90 -11.07
CA GLY A 88 -0.94 -0.49 -11.25
C GLY A 88 -0.37 -0.82 -12.62
N THR A 89 -0.66 -0.03 -13.64
CA THR A 89 -0.28 -0.32 -15.02
C THR A 89 0.84 0.57 -15.56
N THR A 90 1.27 1.56 -14.78
CA THR A 90 2.39 2.44 -15.18
C THR A 90 3.54 2.29 -14.19
N SER A 91 4.74 2.69 -14.61
CA SER A 91 5.91 2.69 -13.72
C SER A 91 6.20 4.11 -13.26
N GLY A 92 6.54 4.25 -11.99
CA GLY A 92 7.01 5.53 -11.45
C GLY A 92 8.32 6.01 -12.06
N ARG A 93 9.03 5.12 -12.79
CA ARG A 93 10.21 5.51 -13.54
C ARG A 93 9.86 6.41 -14.71
N ASP A 94 8.69 6.19 -15.31
CA ASP A 94 8.29 6.84 -16.55
C ASP A 94 7.13 7.81 -16.38
N THR A 95 6.39 7.71 -15.29
CA THR A 95 5.14 8.44 -15.11
C THR A 95 5.07 9.04 -13.71
N ASP A 96 4.65 10.29 -13.63
CA ASP A 96 4.27 10.91 -12.36
C ASP A 96 2.88 10.39 -11.99
N LYS A 97 2.83 9.37 -11.17
CA LYS A 97 1.58 8.71 -10.80
C LYS A 97 0.65 9.59 -9.98
N VAL A 98 1.19 10.53 -9.20
CA VAL A 98 0.37 11.48 -8.45
C VAL A 98 -0.45 12.31 -9.43
N ALA A 99 0.21 12.90 -10.41
CA ALA A 99 -0.48 13.71 -11.42
C ALA A 99 -1.42 12.86 -12.27
N ALA A 100 -0.97 11.68 -12.70
CA ALA A 100 -1.75 10.83 -13.60
C ALA A 100 -2.99 10.25 -12.91
N SER A 101 -2.91 9.93 -11.61
CA SER A 101 -4.02 9.35 -10.88
C SER A 101 -5.00 10.38 -10.34
N GLY A 102 -4.56 11.60 -10.15
CA GLY A 102 -5.38 12.63 -9.52
C GLY A 102 -5.52 12.50 -8.01
N LEU A 103 -4.82 11.55 -7.40
CA LEU A 103 -4.85 11.37 -5.95
C LEU A 103 -4.04 12.45 -5.24
N THR A 104 -4.44 12.80 -4.04
CA THR A 104 -3.85 13.88 -3.26
C THR A 104 -3.02 13.30 -2.11
N PRO A 105 -1.67 13.36 -2.20
CA PRO A 105 -0.85 12.82 -1.12
C PRO A 105 -0.93 13.67 0.13
N TYR A 106 -0.78 13.02 1.28
CA TYR A 106 -0.59 13.69 2.56
C TYR A 106 0.37 12.88 3.43
N VAL A 107 0.93 13.53 4.42
CA VAL A 107 1.88 12.91 5.35
C VAL A 107 1.14 12.54 6.63
N THR A 108 1.25 11.27 7.04
CA THR A 108 0.63 10.79 8.27
C THR A 108 1.39 11.26 9.50
N GLU A 109 0.80 11.07 10.69
CA GLU A 109 1.48 11.40 11.95
C GLU A 109 2.83 10.70 12.10
N ASN A 110 2.95 9.49 11.56
CA ASN A 110 4.18 8.71 11.64
C ASN A 110 5.19 9.05 10.54
N GLY A 111 4.88 10.04 9.70
CA GLY A 111 5.79 10.47 8.64
C GLY A 111 5.68 9.69 7.34
N ASN A 112 4.68 8.85 7.19
CA ASN A 112 4.46 8.08 5.98
C ASN A 112 3.55 8.82 5.00
N VAL A 113 3.54 8.40 3.75
CA VAL A 113 2.71 9.00 2.71
C VAL A 113 1.48 8.16 2.48
N SER A 114 0.32 8.81 2.47
CA SER A 114 -0.93 8.21 2.02
C SER A 114 -1.68 9.25 1.18
N PHE A 115 -2.97 9.04 0.97
CA PHE A 115 -3.77 9.86 0.07
C PHE A 115 -5.09 10.24 0.74
N THR A 116 -5.51 11.48 0.58
CA THR A 116 -6.70 11.99 1.26
C THR A 116 -7.98 11.26 0.83
N GLU A 117 -7.99 10.69 -0.37
CA GLU A 117 -9.14 9.97 -0.90
C GLU A 117 -9.31 8.57 -0.31
N ALA A 118 -8.31 8.06 0.40
CA ALA A 118 -8.37 6.74 1.00
C ALA A 118 -9.42 6.68 2.12
N ARG A 119 -10.21 5.59 2.14
CA ARG A 119 -11.18 5.37 3.22
C ARG A 119 -10.60 4.55 4.38
N LEU A 120 -9.51 3.83 4.14
CA LEU A 120 -8.81 3.04 5.16
C LEU A 120 -7.33 3.04 4.81
N VAL A 121 -6.49 3.29 5.79
CA VAL A 121 -5.04 3.30 5.63
C VAL A 121 -4.42 2.43 6.71
N LEU A 122 -3.58 1.49 6.31
CA LEU A 122 -2.77 0.68 7.21
C LEU A 122 -1.34 1.19 7.13
N GLU A 123 -0.81 1.67 8.25
CA GLU A 123 0.60 2.01 8.33
C GLU A 123 1.34 0.80 8.87
N CYS A 124 2.26 0.28 8.10
CA CYS A 124 2.91 -1.00 8.38
C CYS A 124 4.40 -0.81 8.54
N ARG A 125 4.97 -1.54 9.51
CA ARG A 125 6.41 -1.67 9.65
C ARG A 125 6.83 -3.02 9.09
N LYS A 126 7.88 -3.02 8.29
CA LYS A 126 8.45 -4.23 7.73
C LYS A 126 9.42 -4.84 8.75
N PRO A 127 9.08 -5.95 9.42
CA PRO A 127 9.94 -6.49 10.48
C PRO A 127 11.21 -7.13 9.94
N VAL A 128 11.11 -7.86 8.81
CA VAL A 128 12.26 -8.52 8.16
C VAL A 128 12.01 -8.61 6.67
N SER A 129 13.05 -8.92 5.92
CA SER A 129 12.94 -9.18 4.50
C SER A 129 12.52 -10.64 4.27
N TYR A 130 11.57 -10.85 3.37
CA TYR A 130 11.07 -12.18 3.03
C TYR A 130 11.37 -12.55 1.60
N THR A 131 12.52 -12.16 1.10
CA THR A 131 12.87 -12.43 -0.29
C THR A 131 12.86 -13.92 -0.61
N HIS A 132 13.17 -14.77 0.34
CA HIS A 132 13.14 -16.22 0.17
C HIS A 132 11.76 -16.77 -0.15
N LEU A 133 10.68 -16.05 0.22
CA LEU A 133 9.32 -16.51 -0.03
C LEU A 133 8.96 -16.43 -1.50
N ARG A 134 9.65 -15.63 -2.28
CA ARG A 134 9.39 -15.48 -3.70
C ARG A 134 9.77 -16.70 -4.52
N ALA A 135 10.61 -17.54 -3.97
CA ALA A 135 11.12 -18.71 -4.70
C ALA A 135 10.02 -19.72 -4.97
N HIS A 136 8.92 -19.58 -4.31
CA HIS A 136 7.80 -20.48 -4.45
C HIS A 136 6.72 -19.90 -5.35
#